data_ae0662245be86b9da43ef7200cca5224
#
_entry.id   ae0662245be86b9da43ef7200cca5224
#
_cell.length_a   1.000
_cell.length_b   1.000
_cell.length_c   1.000
_cell.angle_alpha   90.00
_cell.angle_beta   90.00
_cell.angle_gamma   90.00
#
_symmetry.space_group_name_H-M   'P 1'
#
loop_
_entity.id
_entity.type
_entity.pdbx_description
1 polymer ?
#
loop_
_entity_poly.entity_id
_entity_poly.type
_entity_poly.pdbx_seq_one_letter_code
_entity_poly.pdbx_strand_id
1 'polypeptide(L)'
;MCKIFIIALLSLFINSFATAQSVVPSVIMGRDTVPHVLLHEVDVVARLKNPRKYARQQQRNQRMVYNVRKVFPYAKIAAAKINEIENKLAQTDSEAKRKQIIKKEYKELMHTFKQPLMKLTVTQGKILVRLIYRETNNTSFNHIKEYKGTVNAYFWQSLALLFGNNLKADYEPNGRDREIEQIVRSIEKGGPSHITRR
;
A
#
# COMPACT_ATOMS: atom_id res chain seq x y z
N MET A 1 62.88 40.80 -53.83
CA MET A 1 62.22 41.12 -52.53
C MET A 1 60.80 40.60 -52.43
N CYS A 2 60.05 40.46 -53.50
CA CYS A 2 58.64 40.02 -53.46
C CYS A 2 58.44 38.53 -53.05
N LYS A 3 59.40 37.61 -53.41
CA LYS A 3 59.24 36.16 -53.04
C LYS A 3 59.47 35.88 -51.58
N ILE A 4 60.26 36.68 -50.88
CA ILE A 4 60.51 36.50 -49.43
C ILE A 4 59.31 36.95 -48.64
N PHE A 5 58.58 37.94 -49.09
CA PHE A 5 57.38 38.45 -48.47
C PHE A 5 56.20 37.46 -48.57
N ILE A 6 56.07 36.74 -49.66
CA ILE A 6 55.05 35.72 -49.86
C ILE A 6 55.30 34.52 -48.97
N ILE A 7 56.56 34.09 -48.80
CA ILE A 7 56.91 32.97 -47.92
C ILE A 7 56.66 33.35 -46.44
N ALA A 8 56.98 34.57 -46.03
CA ALA A 8 56.70 35.07 -44.71
C ALA A 8 55.17 35.17 -44.40
N LEU A 9 54.38 35.54 -45.39
CA LEU A 9 52.92 35.60 -45.26
C LEU A 9 52.29 34.21 -45.21
N LEU A 10 52.85 33.21 -45.94
CA LEU A 10 52.37 31.83 -45.91
C LEU A 10 52.72 31.15 -44.60
N SER A 11 53.85 31.46 -43.94
CA SER A 11 54.21 30.92 -42.65
C SER A 11 53.33 31.40 -41.48
N LEU A 12 52.72 32.60 -41.65
CA LEU A 12 51.80 33.12 -40.63
C LEU A 12 50.44 32.41 -40.62
N PHE A 13 50.02 31.80 -41.74
CA PHE A 13 48.76 31.08 -41.86
C PHE A 13 48.79 29.66 -41.33
N ILE A 14 50.00 29.07 -41.14
CA ILE A 14 50.13 27.67 -40.71
C ILE A 14 49.96 27.47 -39.18
N ASN A 15 50.00 28.57 -38.38
CA ASN A 15 49.90 28.48 -36.94
C ASN A 15 48.48 28.54 -36.37
N SER A 16 47.43 28.59 -37.22
CA SER A 16 46.05 28.81 -36.75
C SER A 16 45.24 27.53 -36.50
N PHE A 17 45.82 26.34 -36.61
CA PHE A 17 45.11 25.10 -36.36
C PHE A 17 45.64 24.38 -35.09
N ALA A 18 45.81 25.11 -34.01
CA ALA A 18 45.92 24.47 -32.71
C ALA A 18 44.52 24.07 -32.21
N THR A 19 44.04 22.87 -32.56
CA THR A 19 42.87 22.30 -31.94
C THR A 19 43.16 22.05 -30.48
N ALA A 20 42.56 22.80 -29.61
CA ALA A 20 42.65 22.55 -28.18
C ALA A 20 42.05 21.18 -27.89
N GLN A 21 42.89 20.20 -27.54
CA GLN A 21 42.42 18.92 -27.05
C GLN A 21 41.80 19.15 -25.69
N SER A 22 40.51 18.89 -25.57
CA SER A 22 39.82 18.91 -24.27
C SER A 22 40.31 17.71 -23.43
N VAL A 23 41.01 18.00 -22.34
CA VAL A 23 41.43 16.96 -21.39
C VAL A 23 40.19 16.51 -20.61
N VAL A 24 39.75 15.28 -20.88
CA VAL A 24 38.66 14.67 -20.14
C VAL A 24 39.26 14.05 -18.86
N PRO A 25 38.74 14.42 -17.67
CA PRO A 25 39.19 13.78 -16.43
C PRO A 25 38.91 12.28 -16.51
N SER A 26 39.91 11.48 -16.09
CA SER A 26 39.82 10.02 -16.11
C SER A 26 39.95 9.43 -14.71
N VAL A 27 39.23 8.36 -14.45
CA VAL A 27 39.28 7.61 -13.20
C VAL A 27 39.86 6.23 -13.46
N ILE A 28 40.77 5.79 -12.60
CA ILE A 28 41.37 4.45 -12.67
C ILE A 28 40.43 3.46 -12.02
N MET A 29 39.90 2.52 -12.80
CA MET A 29 39.12 1.40 -12.32
C MET A 29 39.88 0.09 -12.50
N GLY A 30 40.49 -0.38 -11.42
CA GLY A 30 41.35 -1.60 -11.49
C GLY A 30 42.62 -1.39 -12.31
N ARG A 31 42.75 -2.04 -13.49
CA ARG A 31 43.86 -1.89 -14.43
C ARG A 31 43.58 -0.97 -15.62
N ASP A 32 42.35 -0.50 -15.75
CA ASP A 32 41.91 0.32 -16.87
C ASP A 32 41.65 1.77 -16.47
N THR A 33 41.99 2.69 -17.36
CA THR A 33 41.73 4.12 -17.23
C THR A 33 40.50 4.47 -18.07
N VAL A 34 39.39 4.84 -17.40
CA VAL A 34 38.12 5.13 -18.05
C VAL A 34 37.87 6.65 -18.03
N PRO A 35 37.47 7.28 -19.15
CA PRO A 35 37.16 8.68 -19.18
C PRO A 35 35.89 8.94 -18.28
N HIS A 36 36.01 9.88 -17.36
CA HIS A 36 34.96 10.27 -16.44
C HIS A 36 34.36 11.59 -16.91
N VAL A 37 33.14 11.54 -17.42
CA VAL A 37 32.39 12.74 -17.82
C VAL A 37 31.35 13.03 -16.74
N LEU A 38 31.47 14.18 -16.11
CA LEU A 38 30.45 14.70 -15.22
C LEU A 38 29.26 15.19 -16.07
N LEU A 39 28.17 14.43 -16.01
CA LEU A 39 26.92 14.86 -16.62
C LEU A 39 26.26 15.91 -15.73
N HIS A 40 25.79 16.99 -16.33
CA HIS A 40 24.97 17.96 -15.61
C HIS A 40 23.68 17.31 -15.12
N GLU A 41 23.28 17.63 -13.91
CA GLU A 41 22.00 17.23 -13.37
C GLU A 41 20.88 17.78 -14.27
N VAL A 42 20.08 16.88 -14.79
CA VAL A 42 18.95 17.24 -15.64
C VAL A 42 17.67 17.09 -14.83
N ASP A 43 17.04 18.20 -14.53
CA ASP A 43 15.72 18.21 -13.90
C ASP A 43 14.67 17.65 -14.85
N VAL A 44 14.26 16.41 -14.61
CA VAL A 44 13.16 15.78 -15.36
C VAL A 44 11.83 16.26 -14.81
N VAL A 45 11.31 17.35 -15.33
CA VAL A 45 9.99 17.87 -14.98
C VAL A 45 8.92 17.19 -15.82
N ALA A 46 8.22 16.23 -15.20
CA ALA A 46 7.08 15.59 -15.84
C ALA A 46 5.87 16.55 -15.86
N ARG A 47 5.46 17.03 -17.03
CA ARG A 47 4.20 17.76 -17.19
C ARG A 47 3.03 16.79 -17.10
N LEU A 48 2.19 16.97 -16.08
CA LEU A 48 0.96 16.20 -15.93
C LEU A 48 -0.03 16.56 -17.05
N LYS A 49 -0.41 15.57 -17.85
CA LYS A 49 -1.38 15.74 -18.94
C LYS A 49 -2.74 16.27 -18.44
N ASN A 50 -3.11 15.97 -17.20
CA ASN A 50 -4.34 16.43 -16.58
C ASN A 50 -4.16 16.64 -15.06
N PRO A 51 -3.69 17.83 -14.62
CA PRO A 51 -3.39 18.10 -13.20
C PRO A 51 -4.62 18.01 -12.29
N ARG A 52 -5.81 18.35 -12.77
CA ARG A 52 -7.06 18.25 -11.99
C ARG A 52 -7.44 16.78 -11.71
N LYS A 53 -7.28 15.91 -12.71
CA LYS A 53 -7.53 14.46 -12.55
C LYS A 53 -6.53 13.84 -11.57
N TYR A 54 -5.26 14.23 -11.67
CA TYR A 54 -4.21 13.79 -10.75
C TYR A 54 -4.50 14.22 -9.32
N ALA A 55 -4.82 15.48 -9.08
CA ALA A 55 -5.15 16.00 -7.75
C ALA A 55 -6.34 15.26 -7.12
N ARG A 56 -7.42 15.01 -7.88
CA ARG A 56 -8.57 14.23 -7.41
C ARG A 56 -8.17 12.79 -7.06
N GLN A 57 -7.33 12.15 -7.86
CA GLN A 57 -6.85 10.80 -7.60
C GLN A 57 -6.00 10.75 -6.33
N GLN A 58 -5.11 11.72 -6.16
CA GLN A 58 -4.27 11.82 -4.96
C GLN A 58 -5.11 12.04 -3.69
N GLN A 59 -6.13 12.89 -3.76
CA GLN A 59 -7.06 13.09 -2.67
C GLN A 59 -7.84 11.80 -2.31
N ARG A 60 -8.29 11.03 -3.30
CA ARG A 60 -8.92 9.71 -3.07
C ARG A 60 -7.96 8.74 -2.38
N ASN A 61 -6.71 8.67 -2.84
CA ASN A 61 -5.69 7.81 -2.25
C ASN A 61 -5.41 8.19 -0.80
N GLN A 62 -5.26 9.48 -0.49
CA GLN A 62 -5.06 9.96 0.87
C GLN A 62 -6.25 9.60 1.79
N ARG A 63 -7.48 9.78 1.31
CA ARG A 63 -8.69 9.37 2.05
C ARG A 63 -8.72 7.86 2.29
N MET A 64 -8.33 7.05 1.30
CA MET A 64 -8.26 5.59 1.45
C MET A 64 -7.22 5.20 2.51
N VAL A 65 -6.01 5.76 2.45
CA VAL A 65 -4.95 5.55 3.44
C VAL A 65 -5.42 5.91 4.84
N TYR A 66 -6.05 7.07 5.00
CA TYR A 66 -6.61 7.50 6.29
C TYR A 66 -7.66 6.51 6.81
N ASN A 67 -8.61 6.10 5.96
CA ASN A 67 -9.66 5.17 6.35
C ASN A 67 -9.10 3.81 6.76
N VAL A 68 -8.16 3.24 5.98
CA VAL A 68 -7.51 1.97 6.31
C VAL A 68 -6.75 2.07 7.63
N ARG A 69 -5.92 3.10 7.81
CA ARG A 69 -5.17 3.30 9.06
C ARG A 69 -6.07 3.40 10.29
N LYS A 70 -7.19 4.10 10.15
CA LYS A 70 -8.15 4.27 11.25
C LYS A 70 -8.80 2.96 11.68
N VAL A 71 -9.13 2.08 10.74
CA VAL A 71 -9.88 0.86 11.05
C VAL A 71 -9.01 -0.39 11.22
N PHE A 72 -7.78 -0.38 10.75
CA PHE A 72 -6.86 -1.52 10.81
C PHE A 72 -6.61 -2.05 12.24
N PRO A 73 -6.38 -1.21 13.27
CA PRO A 73 -6.23 -1.70 14.64
C PRO A 73 -7.51 -2.41 15.15
N TYR A 74 -8.69 -1.90 14.79
CA TYR A 74 -9.95 -2.57 15.14
C TYR A 74 -10.10 -3.92 14.45
N ALA A 75 -9.65 -4.04 13.20
CA ALA A 75 -9.66 -5.31 12.48
C ALA A 75 -8.77 -6.35 13.15
N LYS A 76 -7.57 -5.98 13.59
CA LYS A 76 -6.65 -6.88 14.31
C LYS A 76 -7.23 -7.35 15.64
N ILE A 77 -7.81 -6.45 16.42
CA ILE A 77 -8.44 -6.81 17.71
C ILE A 77 -9.63 -7.73 17.48
N ALA A 78 -10.48 -7.44 16.49
CA ALA A 78 -11.63 -8.27 16.16
C ALA A 78 -11.19 -9.67 15.68
N ALA A 79 -10.18 -9.76 14.85
CA ALA A 79 -9.63 -11.04 14.39
C ALA A 79 -9.03 -11.87 15.54
N ALA A 80 -8.28 -11.25 16.43
CA ALA A 80 -7.74 -11.92 17.61
C ALA A 80 -8.86 -12.49 18.49
N LYS A 81 -9.95 -11.74 18.69
CA LYS A 81 -11.12 -12.19 19.45
C LYS A 81 -11.87 -13.31 18.75
N ILE A 82 -12.00 -13.26 17.43
CA ILE A 82 -12.59 -14.34 16.64
C ILE A 82 -11.79 -15.64 16.81
N ASN A 83 -10.47 -15.56 16.66
CA ASN A 83 -9.58 -16.71 16.84
C ASN A 83 -9.66 -17.29 18.27
N GLU A 84 -9.77 -16.45 19.31
CA GLU A 84 -9.99 -16.88 20.69
C GLU A 84 -11.30 -17.66 20.83
N ILE A 85 -12.39 -17.15 20.24
CA ILE A 85 -13.70 -17.81 20.25
C ILE A 85 -13.62 -19.16 19.54
N GLU A 86 -12.98 -19.23 18.39
CA GLU A 86 -12.78 -20.48 17.63
C GLU A 86 -12.03 -21.52 18.45
N ASN A 87 -10.95 -21.13 19.13
CA ASN A 87 -10.19 -22.02 19.99
C ASN A 87 -11.05 -22.57 21.16
N LYS A 88 -11.88 -21.72 21.78
CA LYS A 88 -12.83 -22.16 22.81
C LYS A 88 -13.86 -23.15 22.27
N LEU A 89 -14.34 -22.90 21.06
CA LEU A 89 -15.32 -23.77 20.40
C LEU A 89 -14.72 -25.11 19.98
N ALA A 90 -13.46 -25.13 19.52
CA ALA A 90 -12.76 -26.35 19.16
C ALA A 90 -12.55 -27.31 20.35
N GLN A 91 -12.45 -26.76 21.58
CA GLN A 91 -12.30 -27.51 22.82
C GLN A 91 -13.63 -27.93 23.45
N THR A 92 -14.77 -27.63 22.80
CA THR A 92 -16.09 -27.86 23.37
C THR A 92 -16.90 -28.79 22.46
N ASP A 93 -17.21 -30.01 22.96
CA ASP A 93 -17.98 -31.01 22.17
C ASP A 93 -19.51 -30.80 22.25
N SER A 94 -19.99 -30.17 23.31
CA SER A 94 -21.44 -29.96 23.52
C SER A 94 -21.98 -28.78 22.74
N GLU A 95 -22.93 -29.03 21.85
CA GLU A 95 -23.58 -27.94 21.05
C GLU A 95 -24.28 -26.90 21.95
N ALA A 96 -24.87 -27.29 23.05
CA ALA A 96 -25.52 -26.36 23.99
C ALA A 96 -24.49 -25.42 24.64
N LYS A 97 -23.34 -25.94 25.06
CA LYS A 97 -22.24 -25.16 25.61
C LYS A 97 -21.64 -24.22 24.54
N ARG A 98 -21.48 -24.70 23.28
CA ARG A 98 -21.02 -23.88 22.14
C ARG A 98 -21.93 -22.67 21.94
N LYS A 99 -23.25 -22.87 21.91
CA LYS A 99 -24.23 -21.76 21.77
C LYS A 99 -24.12 -20.74 22.92
N GLN A 100 -23.89 -21.22 24.15
CA GLN A 100 -23.68 -20.32 25.30
C GLN A 100 -22.40 -19.51 25.20
N ILE A 101 -21.28 -20.14 24.84
CA ILE A 101 -19.99 -19.45 24.60
C ILE A 101 -20.17 -18.36 23.56
N ILE A 102 -20.75 -18.68 22.42
CA ILE A 102 -21.02 -17.76 21.34
C ILE A 102 -21.84 -16.55 21.81
N LYS A 103 -22.95 -16.81 22.49
CA LYS A 103 -23.83 -15.74 23.00
C LYS A 103 -23.12 -14.83 23.99
N LYS A 104 -22.30 -15.40 24.88
CA LYS A 104 -21.52 -14.63 25.86
C LYS A 104 -20.46 -13.77 25.18
N GLU A 105 -19.61 -14.38 24.35
CA GLU A 105 -18.51 -13.68 23.68
C GLU A 105 -19.02 -12.60 22.72
N TYR A 106 -20.13 -12.86 22.02
CA TYR A 106 -20.79 -11.86 21.18
C TYR A 106 -21.27 -10.67 22.02
N LYS A 107 -21.88 -10.89 23.17
CA LYS A 107 -22.33 -9.82 24.05
C LYS A 107 -21.17 -8.96 24.53
N GLU A 108 -20.04 -9.58 24.89
CA GLU A 108 -18.81 -8.88 25.28
C GLU A 108 -18.23 -8.06 24.12
N LEU A 109 -18.14 -8.67 22.95
CA LEU A 109 -17.65 -8.01 21.74
C LEU A 109 -18.49 -6.78 21.40
N MET A 110 -19.81 -6.91 21.41
CA MET A 110 -20.72 -5.79 21.17
C MET A 110 -20.64 -4.72 22.24
N HIS A 111 -20.51 -5.09 23.50
CA HIS A 111 -20.35 -4.12 24.59
C HIS A 111 -19.07 -3.29 24.40
N THR A 112 -17.97 -3.93 24.06
CA THR A 112 -16.65 -3.27 23.91
C THR A 112 -16.57 -2.42 22.64
N PHE A 113 -17.10 -2.93 21.52
CA PHE A 113 -16.85 -2.32 20.22
C PHE A 113 -18.03 -1.48 19.68
N LYS A 114 -19.23 -1.57 20.24
CA LYS A 114 -20.41 -0.82 19.76
C LYS A 114 -20.12 0.68 19.62
N GLN A 115 -19.60 1.31 20.66
CA GLN A 115 -19.34 2.75 20.66
C GLN A 115 -18.27 3.17 19.65
N PRO A 116 -17.09 2.56 19.58
CA PRO A 116 -16.10 2.82 18.53
C PRO A 116 -16.65 2.60 17.12
N LEU A 117 -17.41 1.53 16.89
CA LEU A 117 -17.95 1.19 15.58
C LEU A 117 -19.04 2.18 15.12
N MET A 118 -19.87 2.69 16.02
CA MET A 118 -20.86 3.71 15.70
C MET A 118 -20.27 5.05 15.24
N LYS A 119 -18.99 5.32 15.59
CA LYS A 119 -18.25 6.52 15.15
C LYS A 119 -17.59 6.35 13.77
N LEU A 120 -17.70 5.18 13.16
CA LEU A 120 -17.16 4.93 11.84
C LEU A 120 -18.14 5.37 10.75
N THR A 121 -17.59 5.89 9.65
CA THR A 121 -18.40 6.12 8.44
C THR A 121 -18.73 4.78 7.76
N VAL A 122 -19.77 4.76 6.92
CA VAL A 122 -20.14 3.57 6.14
C VAL A 122 -18.95 3.03 5.33
N THR A 123 -18.13 3.91 4.74
CA THR A 123 -16.91 3.51 3.99
C THR A 123 -15.90 2.84 4.92
N GLN A 124 -15.66 3.41 6.10
CA GLN A 124 -14.75 2.84 7.10
C GLN A 124 -15.25 1.48 7.59
N GLY A 125 -16.55 1.33 7.81
CA GLY A 125 -17.15 0.04 8.18
C GLY A 125 -16.97 -1.02 7.10
N LYS A 126 -17.19 -0.67 5.85
CA LYS A 126 -16.93 -1.60 4.71
C LYS A 126 -15.47 -2.05 4.65
N ILE A 127 -14.53 -1.14 4.87
CA ILE A 127 -13.09 -1.46 4.91
C ILE A 127 -12.79 -2.36 6.12
N LEU A 128 -13.35 -2.04 7.29
CA LEU A 128 -13.17 -2.84 8.50
C LEU A 128 -13.56 -4.31 8.30
N VAL A 129 -14.74 -4.55 7.74
CA VAL A 129 -15.22 -5.92 7.47
C VAL A 129 -14.27 -6.67 6.54
N ARG A 130 -13.81 -6.03 5.46
CA ARG A 130 -12.83 -6.62 4.54
C ARG A 130 -11.51 -6.94 5.23
N LEU A 131 -11.05 -6.05 6.12
CA LEU A 131 -9.82 -6.28 6.88
C LEU A 131 -9.97 -7.37 7.93
N ILE A 132 -11.12 -7.49 8.60
CA ILE A 132 -11.41 -8.62 9.49
C ILE A 132 -11.32 -9.93 8.71
N TYR A 133 -11.90 -9.96 7.51
CA TYR A 133 -11.84 -11.13 6.64
C TYR A 133 -10.39 -11.48 6.25
N ARG A 134 -9.56 -10.48 5.95
CA ARG A 134 -8.13 -10.64 5.68
C ARG A 134 -7.38 -11.23 6.88
N GLU A 135 -7.59 -10.65 8.06
CA GLU A 135 -6.85 -11.02 9.28
C GLU A 135 -7.26 -12.40 9.84
N THR A 136 -8.50 -12.83 9.63
CA THR A 136 -8.97 -14.15 10.05
C THR A 136 -8.55 -15.27 9.12
N ASN A 137 -7.80 -14.98 8.05
CA ASN A 137 -7.36 -15.95 7.05
C ASN A 137 -8.49 -16.90 6.63
N ASN A 138 -9.04 -16.74 5.50
CA ASN A 138 -10.13 -17.48 4.84
C ASN A 138 -10.40 -18.95 5.27
N THR A 139 -9.43 -19.61 5.87
CA THR A 139 -9.52 -20.95 6.47
C THR A 139 -10.39 -20.99 7.74
N SER A 140 -10.28 -19.99 8.60
CA SER A 140 -11.11 -19.91 9.82
C SER A 140 -12.58 -19.68 9.47
N PHE A 141 -12.85 -18.90 8.46
CA PHE A 141 -14.21 -18.63 7.97
C PHE A 141 -14.85 -19.85 7.30
N ASN A 142 -14.09 -20.73 6.67
CA ASN A 142 -14.60 -21.98 6.12
C ASN A 142 -14.93 -22.99 7.21
N HIS A 143 -14.19 -23.02 8.31
CA HIS A 143 -14.56 -23.81 9.49
C HIS A 143 -15.81 -23.29 10.19
N ILE A 144 -16.02 -21.96 10.24
CA ILE A 144 -17.28 -21.37 10.73
C ILE A 144 -18.45 -21.72 9.80
N LYS A 145 -18.24 -21.96 8.51
CA LYS A 145 -19.28 -22.51 7.62
C LYS A 145 -19.77 -23.90 8.02
N GLU A 146 -18.92 -24.73 8.57
CA GLU A 146 -19.33 -26.06 9.12
C GLU A 146 -20.13 -25.90 10.43
N TYR A 147 -19.85 -24.87 11.22
CA TYR A 147 -20.66 -24.49 12.39
C TYR A 147 -21.78 -23.51 11.98
N LYS A 148 -22.41 -23.79 10.86
CA LYS A 148 -23.50 -23.00 10.27
C LYS A 148 -24.57 -22.69 11.31
N GLY A 149 -24.71 -21.46 11.62
CA GLY A 149 -25.99 -20.93 12.02
C GLY A 149 -25.98 -19.78 13.00
N THR A 150 -25.14 -19.76 14.06
CA THR A 150 -25.41 -18.82 15.14
C THR A 150 -24.40 -17.67 15.25
N VAL A 151 -23.13 -17.94 15.23
CA VAL A 151 -22.10 -16.86 15.38
C VAL A 151 -22.03 -15.99 14.15
N ASN A 152 -21.97 -16.64 12.99
CA ASN A 152 -21.81 -15.96 11.71
C ASN A 152 -23.03 -15.06 11.42
N ALA A 153 -24.23 -15.54 11.68
CA ALA A 153 -25.44 -14.77 11.47
C ALA A 153 -25.52 -13.53 12.39
N TYR A 154 -25.28 -13.69 13.69
CA TYR A 154 -25.36 -12.57 14.65
C TYR A 154 -24.26 -11.54 14.41
N PHE A 155 -23.03 -11.96 14.15
CA PHE A 155 -21.92 -11.06 13.83
C PHE A 155 -22.20 -10.27 12.55
N TRP A 156 -22.55 -10.97 11.47
CA TRP A 156 -22.85 -10.33 10.20
C TRP A 156 -24.13 -9.48 10.24
N GLN A 157 -25.13 -9.91 10.97
CA GLN A 157 -26.36 -9.15 11.15
C GLN A 157 -26.12 -7.84 11.92
N SER A 158 -25.22 -7.86 12.91
CA SER A 158 -24.86 -6.64 13.65
C SER A 158 -24.01 -5.70 12.80
N LEU A 159 -23.08 -6.20 12.03
CA LEU A 159 -22.33 -5.40 11.08
C LEU A 159 -23.22 -4.87 9.95
N ALA A 160 -24.17 -5.66 9.46
CA ALA A 160 -25.17 -5.23 8.48
C ALA A 160 -26.08 -4.13 9.03
N LEU A 161 -26.46 -4.22 10.29
CA LEU A 161 -27.25 -3.20 10.97
C LEU A 161 -26.50 -1.87 11.10
N LEU A 162 -25.18 -1.92 11.39
CA LEU A 162 -24.34 -0.74 11.56
C LEU A 162 -23.87 -0.12 10.24
N PHE A 163 -23.62 -0.91 9.21
CA PHE A 163 -22.95 -0.47 7.98
C PHE A 163 -23.72 -0.74 6.68
N GLY A 164 -24.93 -1.31 6.78
CA GLY A 164 -25.80 -1.63 5.63
C GLY A 164 -25.56 -3.03 5.03
N ASN A 165 -26.53 -3.50 4.27
CA ASN A 165 -26.65 -4.92 3.83
C ASN A 165 -25.56 -5.49 2.90
N ASN A 166 -24.55 -4.72 2.51
CA ASN A 166 -23.61 -5.12 1.46
C ASN A 166 -22.25 -5.62 2.02
N LEU A 167 -22.28 -6.41 3.08
CA LEU A 167 -21.08 -6.86 3.81
C LEU A 167 -20.57 -8.26 3.42
N LYS A 168 -21.23 -8.93 2.45
CA LYS A 168 -20.84 -10.26 1.95
C LYS A 168 -19.68 -10.25 0.94
N ALA A 169 -18.80 -9.30 1.01
CA ALA A 169 -17.71 -9.23 0.04
C ALA A 169 -16.48 -9.96 0.55
N ASP A 170 -16.15 -11.07 -0.09
CA ASP A 170 -14.87 -11.75 0.07
C ASP A 170 -13.71 -10.78 -0.14
N TYR A 171 -12.61 -10.97 0.60
CA TYR A 171 -11.41 -10.16 0.43
C TYR A 171 -10.58 -10.65 -0.76
N GLU A 172 -10.34 -9.76 -1.71
CA GLU A 172 -9.61 -10.06 -2.93
C GLU A 172 -8.31 -9.23 -3.01
N PRO A 173 -7.18 -9.73 -2.47
CA PRO A 173 -5.93 -8.97 -2.39
C PRO A 173 -5.34 -8.58 -3.75
N ASN A 174 -5.61 -9.36 -4.79
CA ASN A 174 -5.16 -9.09 -6.16
C ASN A 174 -6.25 -8.44 -7.04
N GLY A 175 -7.48 -8.35 -6.52
CA GLY A 175 -8.65 -7.81 -7.21
C GLY A 175 -9.10 -6.47 -6.65
N ARG A 176 -10.36 -6.45 -6.20
CA ARG A 176 -11.04 -5.25 -5.68
C ARG A 176 -10.34 -4.60 -4.50
N ASP A 177 -9.66 -5.37 -3.65
CA ASP A 177 -9.06 -4.91 -2.40
C ASP A 177 -7.56 -4.65 -2.52
N ARG A 178 -7.03 -4.65 -3.75
CA ARG A 178 -5.60 -4.44 -4.02
C ARG A 178 -5.05 -3.14 -3.41
N GLU A 179 -5.81 -2.04 -3.48
CA GLU A 179 -5.39 -0.76 -2.91
C GLU A 179 -5.34 -0.85 -1.37
N ILE A 180 -6.31 -1.51 -0.74
CA ILE A 180 -6.34 -1.75 0.71
C ILE A 180 -5.15 -2.61 1.12
N GLU A 181 -4.89 -3.71 0.40
CA GLU A 181 -3.78 -4.62 0.67
C GLU A 181 -2.42 -3.92 0.59
N GLN A 182 -2.20 -3.07 -0.42
CA GLN A 182 -0.96 -2.30 -0.53
C GLN A 182 -0.74 -1.35 0.65
N ILE A 183 -1.81 -0.70 1.12
CA ILE A 183 -1.75 0.19 2.29
C ILE A 183 -1.45 -0.62 3.55
N VAL A 184 -2.12 -1.75 3.76
CA VAL A 184 -1.92 -2.60 4.94
C VAL A 184 -0.49 -3.12 4.97
N ARG A 185 0.03 -3.65 3.87
CA ARG A 185 1.44 -4.11 3.78
C ARG A 185 2.43 -2.99 4.05
N SER A 186 2.12 -1.77 3.63
CA SER A 186 2.96 -0.60 3.94
C SER A 186 2.95 -0.28 5.43
N ILE A 187 1.79 -0.35 6.09
CA ILE A 187 1.64 -0.14 7.53
C ILE A 187 2.41 -1.22 8.31
N GLU A 188 2.28 -2.48 7.92
CA GLU A 188 2.95 -3.63 8.55
C GLU A 188 4.48 -3.55 8.45
N LYS A 189 5.01 -2.97 7.37
CA LYS A 189 6.45 -2.74 7.16
C LYS A 189 6.98 -1.46 7.84
N GLY A 190 6.14 -0.70 8.54
CA GLY A 190 6.52 0.57 9.15
C GLY A 190 6.84 1.70 8.15
N GLY A 191 6.48 1.51 6.89
CA GLY A 191 6.74 2.46 5.82
C GLY A 191 5.68 3.57 5.69
N PRO A 192 6.01 4.69 5.01
CA PRO A 192 5.04 5.68 4.63
C PRO A 192 4.05 5.04 3.65
N SER A 193 2.75 5.13 3.96
CA SER A 193 1.70 4.52 3.15
C SER A 193 1.42 5.33 1.88
N HIS A 194 2.40 5.38 0.95
CA HIS A 194 2.19 5.89 -0.39
C HIS A 194 1.77 4.75 -1.32
N ILE A 195 0.63 4.91 -1.99
CA ILE A 195 0.23 4.01 -3.06
C ILE A 195 1.07 4.40 -4.27
N THR A 196 2.16 3.67 -4.50
CA THR A 196 2.93 3.80 -5.74
C THR A 196 2.21 2.96 -6.80
N ARG A 197 1.52 3.61 -7.73
CA ARG A 197 1.06 2.94 -8.95
C ARG A 197 2.25 2.80 -9.91
N ARG A 198 2.67 1.60 -10.16
CA ARG A 198 3.46 1.24 -11.34
C ARG A 198 2.53 1.07 -12.53
#